data_0bbbeab8a23a8b39f33d57013f23342d
#
_entry.id   0bbbeab8a23a8b39f33d57013f23342d
#
_cell.length_a   1.000
_cell.length_b   1.000
_cell.length_c   1.000
_cell.angle_alpha   90.00
_cell.angle_beta   90.00
_cell.angle_gamma   90.00
#
_symmetry.space_group_name_H-M   'P 1'
#
loop_
_entity.id
_entity.type
_entity.pdbx_description
1 polymer ?
#
loop_
_entity_poly.entity_id
_entity_poly.type
_entity_poly.pdbx_seq_one_letter_code
_entity_poly.pdbx_strand_id
1 'polypeptide(L)'
;MQPRKTREVRIGNILIGGSNPIAVQSMTATRTQDIDPTIRQVELLEAAGADVIRIAVDNPKDVAALAIIREARPNANLVIDLQENYRLAEKVAPFVQKLRYNPGHLYHLEREKPVLDKVRYLVDVARAHGNAMRIGVNAGSVDPAKLDKNPKDDSITPMVESALEHCAMLDDLGFDQYVVSLKDSDPNKVIDANIRFAEERPDVPLHLGVTEAGMPPDGIIKTRVAFEQLLTRGIGDTLRVS
;
A
#
# COMPACT_ATOMS: atom_id res chain seq x y z
N MET A 1 0.37 9.08 24.52
CA MET A 1 -0.84 9.31 23.69
C MET A 1 -1.53 7.99 23.44
N GLN A 2 -2.85 7.98 23.36
CA GLN A 2 -3.57 6.75 22.98
C GLN A 2 -3.51 6.62 21.45
N PRO A 3 -3.23 5.40 20.93
CA PRO A 3 -3.32 5.13 19.49
C PRO A 3 -4.74 5.47 18.99
N ARG A 4 -4.83 5.89 17.73
CA ARG A 4 -6.09 6.11 17.04
C ARG A 4 -6.86 4.78 16.95
N LYS A 5 -8.15 4.78 17.20
CA LYS A 5 -8.98 3.57 17.06
C LYS A 5 -9.37 3.38 15.60
N THR A 6 -8.52 2.70 14.87
CA THR A 6 -8.83 2.27 13.49
C THR A 6 -9.55 0.92 13.49
N ARG A 7 -10.21 0.58 12.39
CA ARG A 7 -10.73 -0.78 12.17
C ARG A 7 -9.58 -1.77 12.02
N GLU A 8 -9.86 -3.04 12.25
CA GLU A 8 -8.88 -4.10 12.06
C GLU A 8 -8.93 -4.64 10.63
N VAL A 9 -7.77 -4.76 10.02
CA VAL A 9 -7.58 -5.33 8.69
C VAL A 9 -6.69 -6.55 8.80
N ARG A 10 -7.17 -7.70 8.31
CA ARG A 10 -6.40 -8.94 8.33
C ARG A 10 -5.51 -9.06 7.10
N ILE A 11 -4.24 -9.35 7.33
CA ILE A 11 -3.27 -9.66 6.26
C ILE A 11 -2.62 -11.00 6.60
N GLY A 12 -3.14 -12.06 6.02
CA GLY A 12 -2.70 -13.40 6.37
C GLY A 12 -2.90 -13.74 7.84
N ASN A 13 -1.81 -13.96 8.56
CA ASN A 13 -1.82 -14.33 9.97
C ASN A 13 -1.71 -13.14 10.93
N ILE A 14 -1.64 -11.89 10.45
CA ILE A 14 -1.57 -10.70 11.29
C ILE A 14 -2.82 -9.82 11.16
N LEU A 15 -3.05 -9.00 12.20
CA LEU A 15 -4.05 -7.94 12.21
C LEU A 15 -3.35 -6.59 12.26
N ILE A 16 -3.83 -5.65 11.44
CA ILE A 16 -3.35 -4.27 11.38
C ILE A 16 -4.48 -3.34 11.85
N GLY A 17 -4.14 -2.29 12.58
CA GLY A 17 -5.11 -1.36 13.14
C GLY A 17 -5.67 -1.81 14.48
N GLY A 18 -6.68 -1.10 14.97
CA GLY A 18 -7.26 -1.34 16.30
C GLY A 18 -6.24 -1.10 17.42
N SER A 19 -6.07 -2.10 18.26
CA SER A 19 -5.06 -2.13 19.33
C SER A 19 -3.85 -3.02 19.01
N ASN A 20 -3.73 -3.49 17.76
CA ASN A 20 -2.66 -4.37 17.36
C ASN A 20 -1.32 -3.61 17.25
N PRO A 21 -0.18 -4.29 17.40
CA PRO A 21 1.13 -3.68 17.18
C PRO A 21 1.27 -3.13 15.77
N ILE A 22 2.11 -2.11 15.62
CA ILE A 22 2.47 -1.55 14.30
C ILE A 22 3.21 -2.62 13.50
N ALA A 23 2.65 -3.00 12.35
CA ALA A 23 3.24 -4.01 11.50
C ALA A 23 4.35 -3.43 10.61
N VAL A 24 5.48 -4.11 10.54
CA VAL A 24 6.61 -3.72 9.70
C VAL A 24 6.53 -4.42 8.34
N GLN A 25 6.41 -3.62 7.30
CA GLN A 25 6.49 -4.12 5.93
C GLN A 25 7.87 -3.86 5.34
N SER A 26 8.44 -4.85 4.69
CA SER A 26 9.61 -4.70 3.83
C SER A 26 9.30 -5.10 2.39
N MET A 27 10.29 -5.09 1.50
CA MET A 27 10.13 -5.58 0.14
C MET A 27 11.43 -6.20 -0.37
N THR A 28 11.28 -7.14 -1.31
CA THR A 28 12.41 -7.71 -2.04
C THR A 28 12.98 -6.68 -3.02
N ALA A 29 14.28 -6.69 -3.21
CA ALA A 29 15.00 -5.89 -4.21
C ALA A 29 15.43 -6.72 -5.42
N THR A 30 15.24 -8.04 -5.38
CA THR A 30 15.50 -8.96 -6.49
C THR A 30 14.44 -8.82 -7.58
N ARG A 31 14.77 -9.20 -8.79
CA ARG A 31 13.77 -9.43 -9.83
C ARG A 31 12.95 -10.65 -9.42
N THR A 32 11.63 -10.55 -9.47
CA THR A 32 10.74 -11.64 -9.04
C THR A 32 10.99 -12.94 -9.81
N GLN A 33 11.41 -12.84 -11.08
CA GLN A 33 11.77 -13.98 -11.92
C GLN A 33 13.06 -14.70 -11.47
N ASP A 34 13.90 -14.05 -10.68
CA ASP A 34 15.07 -14.66 -10.06
C ASP A 34 14.59 -15.36 -8.77
N ILE A 35 14.02 -16.56 -8.92
CA ILE A 35 13.22 -17.24 -7.90
C ILE A 35 14.03 -17.52 -6.63
N ASP A 36 15.17 -18.22 -6.74
CA ASP A 36 15.98 -18.59 -5.57
C ASP A 36 16.52 -17.37 -4.80
N PRO A 37 17.08 -16.33 -5.47
CA PRO A 37 17.44 -15.08 -4.80
C PRO A 37 16.25 -14.40 -4.10
N THR A 38 15.05 -14.45 -4.72
CA THR A 38 13.86 -13.84 -4.13
C THR A 38 13.38 -14.61 -2.90
N ILE A 39 13.34 -15.94 -2.95
CA ILE A 39 13.03 -16.79 -1.79
C ILE A 39 13.98 -16.48 -0.64
N ARG A 40 15.30 -16.43 -0.93
CA ARG A 40 16.30 -16.12 0.09
C ARG A 40 16.11 -14.73 0.69
N GLN A 41 15.72 -13.72 -0.11
CA GLN A 41 15.39 -12.40 0.44
C GLN A 41 14.15 -12.43 1.32
N VAL A 42 13.11 -13.17 0.94
CA VAL A 42 11.93 -13.35 1.79
C VAL A 42 12.33 -13.94 3.14
N GLU A 43 13.15 -14.98 3.17
CA GLU A 43 13.66 -15.59 4.41
C GLU A 43 14.44 -14.60 5.29
N LEU A 44 15.34 -13.84 4.68
CA LEU A 44 16.14 -12.85 5.40
C LEU A 44 15.26 -11.73 6.00
N LEU A 45 14.24 -11.29 5.28
CA LEU A 45 13.32 -10.26 5.74
C LEU A 45 12.43 -10.77 6.88
N GLU A 46 11.93 -12.01 6.79
CA GLU A 46 11.21 -12.65 7.90
C GLU A 46 12.11 -12.79 9.14
N ALA A 47 13.34 -13.26 8.96
CA ALA A 47 14.31 -13.39 10.06
C ALA A 47 14.68 -12.04 10.69
N ALA A 48 14.61 -10.95 9.91
CA ALA A 48 14.82 -9.58 10.38
C ALA A 48 13.58 -8.97 11.05
N GLY A 49 12.47 -9.69 11.15
CA GLY A 49 11.25 -9.26 11.81
C GLY A 49 10.27 -8.49 10.93
N ALA A 50 10.33 -8.65 9.60
CA ALA A 50 9.29 -8.10 8.74
C ALA A 50 8.01 -8.94 8.86
N ASP A 51 6.90 -8.30 9.24
CA ASP A 51 5.58 -8.91 9.35
C ASP A 51 4.94 -9.14 7.98
N VAL A 52 5.27 -8.30 7.01
CA VAL A 52 4.71 -8.29 5.66
C VAL A 52 5.82 -8.05 4.64
N ILE A 53 5.86 -8.85 3.59
CA ILE A 53 6.89 -8.74 2.55
C ILE A 53 6.24 -8.46 1.20
N ARG A 54 6.63 -7.33 0.58
CA ARG A 54 6.15 -6.94 -0.74
C ARG A 54 7.05 -7.49 -1.83
N ILE A 55 6.43 -8.11 -2.83
CA ILE A 55 7.07 -8.56 -4.08
C ILE A 55 6.50 -7.73 -5.23
N ALA A 56 7.33 -7.33 -6.18
CA ALA A 56 6.90 -6.64 -7.39
C ALA A 56 6.37 -7.63 -8.42
N VAL A 57 5.26 -7.31 -9.08
CA VAL A 57 4.69 -8.13 -10.15
C VAL A 57 4.19 -7.22 -11.26
N ASP A 58 4.85 -7.30 -12.43
CA ASP A 58 4.58 -6.42 -13.56
C ASP A 58 4.05 -7.18 -14.80
N ASN A 59 4.32 -8.48 -14.87
CA ASN A 59 4.05 -9.26 -16.06
C ASN A 59 3.74 -10.74 -15.74
N PRO A 60 3.24 -11.55 -16.71
CA PRO A 60 2.89 -12.95 -16.47
C PRO A 60 4.03 -13.86 -16.02
N LYS A 61 5.30 -13.53 -16.32
CA LYS A 61 6.45 -14.32 -15.84
C LYS A 61 6.66 -14.13 -14.35
N ASP A 62 6.43 -12.91 -13.84
CA ASP A 62 6.48 -12.62 -12.40
C ASP A 62 5.36 -13.37 -11.67
N VAL A 63 4.17 -13.51 -12.28
CA VAL A 63 3.08 -14.30 -11.71
C VAL A 63 3.48 -15.77 -11.55
N ALA A 64 4.11 -16.35 -12.58
CA ALA A 64 4.59 -17.73 -12.52
C ALA A 64 5.66 -17.92 -11.44
N ALA A 65 6.59 -16.98 -11.33
CA ALA A 65 7.62 -16.98 -10.28
C ALA A 65 7.00 -16.82 -8.88
N LEU A 66 6.00 -15.96 -8.72
CA LEU A 66 5.29 -15.74 -7.46
C LEU A 66 4.62 -17.02 -6.95
N ALA A 67 4.05 -17.84 -7.84
CA ALA A 67 3.46 -19.12 -7.47
C ALA A 67 4.51 -20.07 -6.83
N ILE A 68 5.71 -20.15 -7.41
CA ILE A 68 6.81 -20.98 -6.89
C ILE A 68 7.33 -20.41 -5.55
N ILE A 69 7.47 -19.09 -5.46
CA ILE A 69 7.88 -18.42 -4.22
C ILE A 69 6.86 -18.70 -3.11
N ARG A 70 5.56 -18.66 -3.41
CA ARG A 70 4.50 -18.98 -2.46
C ARG A 70 4.57 -20.43 -1.99
N GLU A 71 4.81 -21.38 -2.90
CA GLU A 71 4.97 -22.79 -2.55
C GLU A 71 6.16 -23.02 -1.61
N ALA A 72 7.29 -22.36 -1.88
CA ALA A 72 8.48 -22.42 -1.02
C ALA A 72 8.29 -21.72 0.33
N ARG A 73 7.45 -20.67 0.40
CA ARG A 73 7.20 -19.88 1.62
C ARG A 73 5.70 -19.80 1.93
N PRO A 74 5.05 -20.91 2.30
CA PRO A 74 3.58 -20.99 2.44
C PRO A 74 3.03 -20.11 3.57
N ASN A 75 3.82 -19.81 4.60
CA ASN A 75 3.40 -19.04 5.77
C ASN A 75 3.77 -17.55 5.71
N ALA A 76 4.55 -17.13 4.71
CA ALA A 76 4.97 -15.73 4.59
C ALA A 76 3.77 -14.83 4.23
N ASN A 77 3.63 -13.68 4.89
CA ASN A 77 2.64 -12.67 4.51
C ASN A 77 3.12 -11.90 3.28
N LEU A 78 2.98 -12.53 2.12
CA LEU A 78 3.35 -11.92 0.84
C LEU A 78 2.27 -10.95 0.38
N VAL A 79 2.69 -9.79 -0.10
CA VAL A 79 1.82 -8.78 -0.68
C VAL A 79 2.40 -8.29 -2.00
N ILE A 80 1.56 -7.84 -2.91
CA ILE A 80 2.01 -7.34 -4.21
C ILE A 80 1.59 -5.90 -4.46
N ASP A 81 2.30 -5.30 -5.40
CA ASP A 81 1.97 -4.02 -6.01
C ASP A 81 1.56 -4.27 -7.47
N LEU A 82 0.31 -3.97 -7.80
CA LEU A 82 -0.22 -4.16 -9.15
C LEU A 82 0.30 -3.12 -10.16
N GLN A 83 1.13 -2.21 -9.71
CA GLN A 83 1.70 -1.14 -10.51
C GLN A 83 0.69 -0.57 -11.54
N GLU A 84 0.89 -0.80 -12.83
CA GLU A 84 0.04 -0.26 -13.91
C GLU A 84 -1.05 -1.21 -14.39
N ASN A 85 -0.91 -2.53 -14.13
CA ASN A 85 -1.82 -3.54 -14.67
C ASN A 85 -2.70 -4.18 -13.59
N TYR A 86 -3.81 -3.53 -13.29
CA TYR A 86 -4.79 -4.04 -12.33
C TYR A 86 -5.40 -5.40 -12.72
N ARG A 87 -5.37 -5.79 -14.02
CA ARG A 87 -5.89 -7.09 -14.50
C ARG A 87 -5.08 -8.29 -14.00
N LEU A 88 -3.85 -8.07 -13.54
CA LEU A 88 -3.05 -9.15 -12.95
C LEU A 88 -3.60 -9.59 -11.59
N ALA A 89 -4.50 -8.83 -10.98
CA ALA A 89 -5.06 -9.12 -9.66
C ALA A 89 -5.57 -10.56 -9.55
N GLU A 90 -6.42 -11.02 -10.48
CA GLU A 90 -6.99 -12.36 -10.48
C GLU A 90 -5.92 -13.47 -10.51
N LYS A 91 -4.83 -13.22 -11.23
CA LYS A 91 -3.75 -14.20 -11.37
C LYS A 91 -2.84 -14.27 -10.16
N VAL A 92 -2.68 -13.18 -9.41
CA VAL A 92 -1.78 -13.10 -8.25
C VAL A 92 -2.49 -13.30 -6.92
N ALA A 93 -3.79 -13.00 -6.86
CA ALA A 93 -4.58 -13.07 -5.62
C ALA A 93 -4.47 -14.42 -4.87
N PRO A 94 -4.43 -15.60 -5.53
CA PRO A 94 -4.27 -16.88 -4.84
C PRO A 94 -2.96 -17.02 -4.05
N PHE A 95 -1.93 -16.25 -4.40
CA PHE A 95 -0.57 -16.38 -3.87
C PHE A 95 -0.21 -15.35 -2.81
N VAL A 96 -1.07 -14.38 -2.54
CA VAL A 96 -0.77 -13.25 -1.65
C VAL A 96 -1.89 -12.96 -0.67
N GLN A 97 -1.61 -12.14 0.35
CA GLN A 97 -2.56 -11.75 1.38
C GLN A 97 -3.08 -10.32 1.21
N LYS A 98 -2.38 -9.50 0.39
CA LYS A 98 -2.80 -8.12 0.14
C LYS A 98 -2.43 -7.68 -1.27
N LEU A 99 -3.36 -7.00 -1.92
CA LEU A 99 -3.17 -6.34 -3.21
C LEU A 99 -3.02 -4.82 -2.99
N ARG A 100 -1.98 -4.21 -3.54
CA ARG A 100 -1.88 -2.75 -3.58
C ARG A 100 -2.16 -2.27 -4.99
N TYR A 101 -3.00 -1.29 -5.13
CA TYR A 101 -3.14 -0.50 -6.35
C TYR A 101 -2.88 0.98 -6.09
N ASN A 102 -2.52 1.69 -7.15
CA ASN A 102 -2.38 3.14 -7.14
C ASN A 102 -3.56 3.75 -7.90
N PRO A 103 -4.38 4.60 -7.25
CA PRO A 103 -5.47 5.30 -7.90
C PRO A 103 -5.08 5.94 -9.23
N GLY A 104 -3.99 6.68 -9.27
CA GLY A 104 -3.52 7.37 -10.46
C GLY A 104 -3.13 6.45 -11.62
N HIS A 105 -2.71 5.22 -11.34
CA HIS A 105 -2.37 4.26 -12.39
C HIS A 105 -3.61 3.58 -13.01
N LEU A 106 -4.75 3.59 -12.34
CA LEU A 106 -5.98 3.03 -12.91
C LEU A 106 -6.47 3.80 -14.14
N TYR A 107 -6.03 5.04 -14.33
CA TYR A 107 -6.37 5.84 -15.50
C TYR A 107 -5.53 5.49 -16.74
N HIS A 108 -4.40 4.81 -16.58
CA HIS A 108 -3.49 4.52 -17.70
C HIS A 108 -4.00 3.40 -18.59
N LEU A 109 -4.52 2.33 -17.98
CA LEU A 109 -5.04 1.16 -18.70
C LEU A 109 -6.55 1.28 -18.90
N GLU A 110 -7.03 1.00 -20.12
CA GLU A 110 -8.47 1.05 -20.47
C GLU A 110 -9.13 2.39 -20.07
N ARG A 111 -8.62 3.47 -20.64
CA ARG A 111 -9.03 4.86 -20.30
C ARG A 111 -10.52 5.10 -20.36
N GLU A 112 -11.23 4.42 -21.28
CA GLU A 112 -12.67 4.54 -21.48
C GLU A 112 -13.49 3.80 -20.40
N LYS A 113 -12.87 2.89 -19.67
CA LYS A 113 -13.57 2.14 -18.62
C LYS A 113 -13.65 2.96 -17.34
N PRO A 114 -14.85 3.12 -16.74
CA PRO A 114 -15.01 3.84 -15.48
C PRO A 114 -14.07 3.29 -14.38
N VAL A 115 -13.49 4.19 -13.61
CA VAL A 115 -12.59 3.81 -12.50
C VAL A 115 -13.31 2.93 -11.48
N LEU A 116 -14.58 3.22 -11.19
CA LEU A 116 -15.40 2.40 -10.27
C LEU A 116 -15.51 0.94 -10.74
N ASP A 117 -15.58 0.67 -12.04
CA ASP A 117 -15.66 -0.71 -12.55
C ASP A 117 -14.33 -1.45 -12.38
N LYS A 118 -13.20 -0.74 -12.46
CA LYS A 118 -11.88 -1.30 -12.20
C LYS A 118 -11.71 -1.59 -10.71
N VAL A 119 -12.17 -0.68 -9.84
CA VAL A 119 -12.15 -0.86 -8.39
C VAL A 119 -13.07 -2.02 -7.99
N ARG A 120 -14.27 -2.11 -8.56
CA ARG A 120 -15.19 -3.25 -8.34
C ARG A 120 -14.53 -4.58 -8.70
N TYR A 121 -13.90 -4.67 -9.87
CA TYR A 121 -13.15 -5.85 -10.26
C TYR A 121 -12.07 -6.23 -9.22
N LEU A 122 -11.29 -5.26 -8.73
CA LEU A 122 -10.28 -5.51 -7.69
C LEU A 122 -10.91 -5.99 -6.38
N VAL A 123 -12.04 -5.41 -5.98
CA VAL A 123 -12.79 -5.81 -4.77
C VAL A 123 -13.33 -7.23 -4.91
N ASP A 124 -13.91 -7.57 -6.06
CA ASP A 124 -14.45 -8.91 -6.31
C ASP A 124 -13.34 -9.98 -6.25
N VAL A 125 -12.19 -9.70 -6.85
CA VAL A 125 -11.00 -10.56 -6.76
C VAL A 125 -10.52 -10.68 -5.31
N ALA A 126 -10.39 -9.57 -4.59
CA ALA A 126 -9.94 -9.57 -3.20
C ALA A 126 -10.86 -10.40 -2.30
N ARG A 127 -12.18 -10.24 -2.46
CA ARG A 127 -13.18 -11.06 -1.72
C ARG A 127 -13.07 -12.54 -2.03
N ALA A 128 -12.96 -12.90 -3.30
CA ALA A 128 -12.88 -14.31 -3.73
C ALA A 128 -11.69 -15.04 -3.11
N HIS A 129 -10.61 -14.33 -2.81
CA HIS A 129 -9.36 -14.90 -2.28
C HIS A 129 -9.07 -14.51 -0.82
N GLY A 130 -9.93 -13.75 -0.16
CA GLY A 130 -9.72 -13.29 1.21
C GLY A 130 -8.53 -12.31 1.35
N ASN A 131 -8.20 -11.57 0.29
CA ASN A 131 -7.13 -10.61 0.31
C ASN A 131 -7.57 -9.28 0.95
N ALA A 132 -6.68 -8.67 1.71
CA ALA A 132 -6.80 -7.24 2.00
C ALA A 132 -6.39 -6.39 0.79
N MET A 133 -6.76 -5.10 0.81
CA MET A 133 -6.33 -4.15 -0.22
C MET A 133 -5.54 -2.99 0.38
N ARG A 134 -4.69 -2.35 -0.41
CA ARG A 134 -4.11 -1.06 -0.06
C ARG A 134 -4.32 -0.04 -1.18
N ILE A 135 -4.98 1.05 -0.84
CA ILE A 135 -5.03 2.26 -1.65
C ILE A 135 -3.70 2.98 -1.46
N GLY A 136 -2.86 3.00 -2.49
CA GLY A 136 -1.51 3.55 -2.39
C GLY A 136 -1.36 4.82 -3.22
N VAL A 137 -1.61 5.99 -2.62
CA VAL A 137 -1.47 7.29 -3.28
C VAL A 137 -0.04 7.81 -3.10
N ASN A 138 0.59 8.21 -4.19
CA ASN A 138 1.86 8.92 -4.20
C ASN A 138 1.66 10.28 -4.88
N ALA A 139 2.28 11.34 -4.38
CA ALA A 139 2.15 12.69 -4.93
C ALA A 139 2.49 12.76 -6.43
N GLY A 140 3.51 12.02 -6.88
CA GLY A 140 3.92 11.98 -8.29
C GLY A 140 3.00 11.21 -9.24
N SER A 141 1.92 10.59 -8.74
CA SER A 141 1.01 9.75 -9.53
C SER A 141 -0.46 9.93 -9.15
N VAL A 142 -0.84 11.14 -8.79
CA VAL A 142 -2.25 11.52 -8.60
C VAL A 142 -2.90 11.76 -9.97
N ASP A 143 -4.21 11.49 -10.05
CA ASP A 143 -5.01 11.76 -11.24
C ASP A 143 -4.80 13.23 -11.73
N PRO A 144 -4.39 13.43 -12.99
CA PRO A 144 -4.21 14.77 -13.57
C PRO A 144 -5.43 15.68 -13.41
N ALA A 145 -6.64 15.13 -13.50
CA ALA A 145 -7.87 15.91 -13.34
C ALA A 145 -8.03 16.50 -11.93
N LYS A 146 -7.43 15.89 -10.90
CA LYS A 146 -7.38 16.44 -9.54
C LYS A 146 -6.28 17.49 -9.40
N LEU A 147 -5.14 17.26 -10.05
CA LEU A 147 -4.03 18.24 -10.06
C LEU A 147 -4.46 19.55 -10.73
N ASP A 148 -5.21 19.48 -11.83
CA ASP A 148 -5.68 20.64 -12.56
C ASP A 148 -6.71 21.50 -11.80
N LYS A 149 -7.40 20.92 -10.82
CA LYS A 149 -8.40 21.61 -9.98
C LYS A 149 -7.79 22.35 -8.80
N ASN A 150 -6.56 22.03 -8.43
CA ASN A 150 -5.89 22.56 -7.26
C ASN A 150 -4.72 23.49 -7.65
N PRO A 151 -4.30 24.42 -6.77
CA PRO A 151 -3.10 25.22 -7.00
C PRO A 151 -1.89 24.35 -7.30
N LYS A 152 -1.03 24.77 -8.23
CA LYS A 152 0.13 23.97 -8.68
C LYS A 152 1.15 23.65 -7.57
N ASP A 153 1.17 24.42 -6.51
CA ASP A 153 2.02 24.27 -5.34
C ASP A 153 1.36 23.37 -4.24
N ASP A 154 0.05 23.07 -4.36
CA ASP A 154 -0.65 22.19 -3.45
C ASP A 154 -0.66 20.75 -3.99
N SER A 155 0.28 19.94 -3.54
CA SER A 155 0.31 18.50 -3.83
C SER A 155 -0.41 17.66 -2.77
N ILE A 156 -0.80 18.25 -1.63
CA ILE A 156 -1.42 17.53 -0.51
C ILE A 156 -2.91 17.33 -0.75
N THR A 157 -3.64 18.40 -1.09
CA THR A 157 -5.09 18.31 -1.32
C THR A 157 -5.46 17.28 -2.38
N PRO A 158 -4.86 17.25 -3.59
CA PRO A 158 -5.19 16.22 -4.58
C PRO A 158 -4.90 14.80 -4.12
N MET A 159 -3.85 14.61 -3.32
CA MET A 159 -3.47 13.31 -2.77
C MET A 159 -4.50 12.82 -1.75
N VAL A 160 -4.95 13.69 -0.83
CA VAL A 160 -5.97 13.36 0.17
C VAL A 160 -7.33 13.11 -0.51
N GLU A 161 -7.74 13.97 -1.43
CA GLU A 161 -8.99 13.80 -2.20
C GLU A 161 -9.02 12.47 -2.97
N SER A 162 -7.89 12.09 -3.59
CA SER A 162 -7.78 10.81 -4.28
C SER A 162 -7.95 9.63 -3.34
N ALA A 163 -7.36 9.70 -2.15
CA ALA A 163 -7.49 8.66 -1.14
C ALA A 163 -8.93 8.55 -0.62
N LEU A 164 -9.58 9.68 -0.31
CA LEU A 164 -10.96 9.73 0.19
C LEU A 164 -11.95 9.20 -0.84
N GLU A 165 -11.82 9.58 -2.11
CA GLU A 165 -12.68 9.08 -3.19
C GLU A 165 -12.59 7.56 -3.32
N HIS A 166 -11.39 6.99 -3.30
CA HIS A 166 -11.20 5.55 -3.38
C HIS A 166 -11.67 4.82 -2.12
N CYS A 167 -11.57 5.43 -0.94
CA CYS A 167 -12.19 4.91 0.27
C CYS A 167 -13.71 4.84 0.13
N ALA A 168 -14.34 5.90 -0.36
CA ALA A 168 -15.78 5.91 -0.61
C ALA A 168 -16.21 4.81 -1.59
N MET A 169 -15.47 4.62 -2.70
CA MET A 169 -15.74 3.54 -3.65
C MET A 169 -15.69 2.15 -3.00
N LEU A 170 -14.70 1.88 -2.13
CA LEU A 170 -14.59 0.60 -1.43
C LEU A 170 -15.71 0.42 -0.40
N ASP A 171 -16.02 1.47 0.35
CA ASP A 171 -17.09 1.46 1.35
C ASP A 171 -18.47 1.25 0.68
N ASP A 172 -18.77 1.94 -0.44
CA ASP A 172 -19.99 1.76 -1.22
C ASP A 172 -20.12 0.35 -1.80
N LEU A 173 -18.98 -0.28 -2.11
CA LEU A 173 -18.94 -1.69 -2.51
C LEU A 173 -19.02 -2.63 -1.30
N GLY A 174 -19.12 -2.14 -0.07
CA GLY A 174 -19.16 -2.93 1.16
C GLY A 174 -17.85 -3.66 1.46
N PHE A 175 -16.70 -3.10 1.09
CA PHE A 175 -15.38 -3.70 1.32
C PHE A 175 -14.59 -2.89 2.34
N ASP A 176 -14.38 -3.44 3.52
CA ASP A 176 -13.73 -2.79 4.67
C ASP A 176 -12.30 -3.26 4.94
N GLN A 177 -11.86 -4.34 4.30
CA GLN A 177 -10.53 -4.94 4.48
C GLN A 177 -9.45 -4.19 3.69
N TYR A 178 -9.28 -2.88 3.97
CA TYR A 178 -8.27 -2.09 3.30
C TYR A 178 -7.53 -1.12 4.24
N VAL A 179 -6.32 -0.76 3.82
CA VAL A 179 -5.48 0.27 4.42
C VAL A 179 -5.16 1.34 3.39
N VAL A 180 -4.79 2.54 3.84
CA VAL A 180 -4.41 3.65 2.96
C VAL A 180 -2.96 4.05 3.18
N SER A 181 -2.28 4.51 2.13
CA SER A 181 -0.98 5.15 2.24
C SER A 181 -0.93 6.41 1.39
N LEU A 182 -0.48 7.51 1.99
CA LEU A 182 -0.22 8.78 1.32
C LEU A 182 1.27 9.06 1.45
N LYS A 183 1.98 9.13 0.32
CA LYS A 183 3.43 9.21 0.28
C LYS A 183 3.92 10.31 -0.63
N ASP A 184 4.95 10.99 -0.16
CA ASP A 184 5.73 11.98 -0.91
C ASP A 184 7.22 11.75 -0.60
N SER A 185 8.11 12.35 -1.35
CA SER A 185 9.55 12.40 -1.07
C SER A 185 9.92 13.45 -0.02
N ASP A 186 9.03 14.44 0.20
CA ASP A 186 9.14 15.43 1.26
C ASP A 186 8.46 14.91 2.55
N PRO A 187 9.21 14.73 3.65
CA PRO A 187 8.65 14.24 4.91
C PRO A 187 7.58 15.17 5.50
N ASN A 188 7.65 16.49 5.28
CA ASN A 188 6.64 17.43 5.77
C ASN A 188 5.30 17.21 5.07
N LYS A 189 5.32 17.03 3.75
CA LYS A 189 4.13 16.70 2.98
C LYS A 189 3.53 15.35 3.37
N VAL A 190 4.37 14.35 3.68
CA VAL A 190 3.91 13.06 4.24
C VAL A 190 3.20 13.26 5.57
N ILE A 191 3.76 14.10 6.46
CA ILE A 191 3.15 14.41 7.76
C ILE A 191 1.78 15.06 7.56
N ASP A 192 1.72 16.15 6.79
CA ASP A 192 0.50 16.94 6.62
C ASP A 192 -0.61 16.12 5.93
N ALA A 193 -0.29 15.37 4.88
CA ALA A 193 -1.25 14.53 4.17
C ALA A 193 -1.83 13.43 5.07
N ASN A 194 -0.99 12.77 5.87
CA ASN A 194 -1.46 11.70 6.76
C ASN A 194 -2.24 12.25 7.97
N ILE A 195 -1.89 13.42 8.52
CA ILE A 195 -2.68 14.07 9.56
C ILE A 195 -4.06 14.43 9.01
N ARG A 196 -4.13 15.15 7.89
CA ARG A 196 -5.38 15.57 7.28
C ARG A 196 -6.27 14.37 6.93
N PHE A 197 -5.72 13.32 6.33
CA PHE A 197 -6.47 12.11 6.05
C PHE A 197 -6.97 11.42 7.34
N ALA A 198 -6.16 11.38 8.38
CA ALA A 198 -6.53 10.78 9.66
C ALA A 198 -7.67 11.52 10.39
N GLU A 199 -7.80 12.83 10.17
CA GLU A 199 -8.92 13.64 10.67
C GLU A 199 -10.22 13.34 9.92
N GLU A 200 -10.16 13.20 8.58
CA GLU A 200 -11.30 12.89 7.71
C GLU A 200 -11.76 11.43 7.86
N ARG A 201 -10.82 10.50 8.02
CA ARG A 201 -11.07 9.06 8.12
C ARG A 201 -10.33 8.47 9.34
N PRO A 202 -10.82 8.76 10.56
CA PRO A 202 -10.20 8.27 11.78
C PRO A 202 -10.28 6.75 11.95
N ASP A 203 -11.20 6.10 11.22
CA ASP A 203 -11.47 4.67 11.23
C ASP A 203 -10.51 3.84 10.34
N VAL A 204 -9.85 4.47 9.36
CA VAL A 204 -9.06 3.75 8.35
C VAL A 204 -7.60 3.59 8.78
N PRO A 205 -7.04 2.36 8.79
CA PRO A 205 -5.62 2.14 9.09
C PRO A 205 -4.71 2.77 8.04
N LEU A 206 -3.57 3.33 8.50
CA LEU A 206 -2.59 4.00 7.67
C LEU A 206 -1.27 3.24 7.58
N HIS A 207 -0.77 3.11 6.35
CA HIS A 207 0.55 2.59 6.03
C HIS A 207 1.53 3.74 5.77
N LEU A 208 2.41 4.00 6.71
CA LEU A 208 3.38 5.10 6.63
C LEU A 208 4.61 4.76 5.78
N GLY A 209 5.18 5.78 5.17
CA GLY A 209 6.47 5.71 4.47
C GLY A 209 6.75 6.98 3.69
N VAL A 210 8.03 7.32 3.58
CA VAL A 210 8.52 8.34 2.65
C VAL A 210 8.96 7.64 1.39
N THR A 211 8.47 8.06 0.22
CA THR A 211 8.88 7.47 -1.07
C THR A 211 10.09 8.20 -1.61
N GLU A 212 10.98 7.48 -2.31
CA GLU A 212 12.20 8.09 -2.89
C GLU A 212 12.97 8.96 -1.87
N ALA A 213 13.07 8.46 -0.64
CA ALA A 213 13.65 9.21 0.47
C ALA A 213 15.14 9.52 0.27
N GLY A 214 15.83 8.76 -0.57
CA GLY A 214 17.26 8.89 -0.86
C GLY A 214 18.10 7.81 -0.19
N MET A 215 19.40 7.83 -0.50
CA MET A 215 20.37 6.91 0.09
C MET A 215 20.60 7.25 1.58
N PRO A 216 21.01 6.28 2.40
CA PRO A 216 21.49 6.57 3.76
C PRO A 216 22.67 7.57 3.75
N PRO A 217 22.73 8.54 4.69
CA PRO A 217 21.82 8.69 5.84
C PRO A 217 20.51 9.45 5.56
N ASP A 218 20.41 10.19 4.45
CA ASP A 218 19.31 11.13 4.20
C ASP A 218 17.94 10.47 4.22
N GLY A 219 17.80 9.32 3.56
CA GLY A 219 16.54 8.57 3.53
C GLY A 219 16.09 8.13 4.93
N ILE A 220 17.02 7.74 5.77
CA ILE A 220 16.75 7.35 7.16
C ILE A 220 16.28 8.55 7.97
N ILE A 221 16.96 9.71 7.82
CA ILE A 221 16.61 10.94 8.53
C ILE A 221 15.22 11.42 8.15
N LYS A 222 14.92 11.51 6.83
CA LYS A 222 13.59 11.91 6.33
C LYS A 222 12.49 10.99 6.86
N THR A 223 12.73 9.68 6.81
CA THR A 223 11.78 8.68 7.30
C THR A 223 11.55 8.84 8.80
N ARG A 224 12.62 9.03 9.58
CA ARG A 224 12.53 9.24 11.03
C ARG A 224 11.72 10.49 11.37
N VAL A 225 11.98 11.61 10.69
CA VAL A 225 11.25 12.87 10.91
C VAL A 225 9.74 12.65 10.70
N ALA A 226 9.34 12.03 9.60
CA ALA A 226 7.93 11.77 9.33
C ALA A 226 7.32 10.81 10.36
N PHE A 227 7.99 9.70 10.68
CA PHE A 227 7.45 8.70 11.59
C PHE A 227 7.35 9.20 13.03
N GLU A 228 8.35 9.94 13.52
CA GLU A 228 8.32 10.52 14.87
C GLU A 228 7.12 11.45 15.04
N GLN A 229 6.85 12.30 14.06
CA GLN A 229 5.72 13.22 14.10
C GLN A 229 4.36 12.51 14.01
N LEU A 230 4.24 11.47 13.21
CA LEU A 230 2.98 10.76 13.01
C LEU A 230 2.69 9.77 14.14
N LEU A 231 3.66 8.92 14.50
CA LEU A 231 3.49 7.90 15.53
C LEU A 231 3.24 8.50 16.92
N THR A 232 3.86 9.63 17.25
CA THR A 232 3.58 10.34 18.51
C THR A 232 2.15 10.90 18.58
N ARG A 233 1.47 11.06 17.43
CA ARG A 233 0.05 11.43 17.34
C ARG A 233 -0.88 10.22 17.29
N GLY A 234 -0.35 8.99 17.40
CA GLY A 234 -1.11 7.75 17.24
C GLY A 234 -1.53 7.47 15.79
N ILE A 235 -0.87 8.08 14.82
CA ILE A 235 -1.13 7.89 13.38
C ILE A 235 -0.10 6.91 12.82
N GLY A 236 -0.58 5.78 12.29
CA GLY A 236 0.24 4.74 11.66
C GLY A 236 0.02 3.37 12.27
N ASP A 237 -0.43 2.45 11.44
CA ASP A 237 -0.77 1.08 11.80
C ASP A 237 0.18 0.06 11.16
N THR A 238 0.83 0.45 10.07
CA THR A 238 1.92 -0.29 9.44
C THR A 238 2.89 0.70 8.78
N LEU A 239 4.13 0.30 8.62
CA LEU A 239 5.16 1.18 8.09
C LEU A 239 6.14 0.46 7.14
N ARG A 240 6.79 1.25 6.27
CA ARG A 240 7.92 0.82 5.46
C ARG A 240 8.98 1.92 5.36
N VAL A 241 10.21 1.59 5.68
CA VAL A 241 11.40 2.38 5.35
C VAL A 241 11.80 2.08 3.91
N SER A 242 12.08 3.10 3.12
CA SER A 242 12.51 2.99 1.70
C SER A 242 13.95 3.37 1.57
#